data_ee94b570e3697ff48976cda7e9ae90da
#
_entry.id   ee94b570e3697ff48976cda7e9ae90da
#
_cell.length_a   1.000
_cell.length_b   1.000
_cell.length_c   1.000
_cell.angle_alpha   90.00
_cell.angle_beta   90.00
_cell.angle_gamma   90.00
#
_symmetry.space_group_name_H-M   'P 1'
#
loop_
_entity.id
_entity.type
_entity.pdbx_description
1 polymer ?
#
loop_
_entity_poly.entity_id
_entity_poly.type
_entity_poly.pdbx_seq_one_letter_code
_entity_poly.pdbx_strand_id
1 'polypeptide(L)'
;MNTINLINLQLFATHVNVTTDATSGNNLSAEMKTFYDMTLIDEAQAQLVHDQFGQKRPIPANGGKTIEFRKFSSLAKALTPLTEGVTPDGKTLDVSTITATVSQYGDFITQSDMLELTALDNTILEATKLLGRQAGATLDTVVRNVLQAGTNVTYCP
;
A
#
# COMPACT_ATOMS: atom_id res chain seq x y z
N MET A 1 -7.94 30.80 -55.39
CA MET A 1 -8.63 29.82 -54.57
C MET A 1 -7.94 29.85 -53.20
N ASN A 2 -8.52 30.62 -52.26
CA ASN A 2 -7.92 30.82 -50.94
C ASN A 2 -8.24 29.59 -50.05
N THR A 3 -7.25 28.79 -49.76
CA THR A 3 -7.33 27.78 -48.72
C THR A 3 -7.24 28.45 -47.34
N ILE A 4 -8.37 28.63 -46.70
CA ILE A 4 -8.43 29.04 -45.30
C ILE A 4 -7.87 27.88 -44.51
N ASN A 5 -6.68 28.05 -43.96
CA ASN A 5 -6.16 27.14 -42.95
C ASN A 5 -7.03 27.30 -41.70
N LEU A 6 -7.98 26.38 -41.52
CA LEU A 6 -8.73 26.26 -40.28
C LEU A 6 -7.75 25.81 -39.17
N ILE A 7 -7.42 26.72 -38.28
CA ILE A 7 -6.71 26.37 -37.05
C ILE A 7 -7.65 25.46 -36.28
N ASN A 8 -7.27 24.23 -36.18
CA ASN A 8 -8.05 23.25 -35.44
C ASN A 8 -7.88 23.51 -33.93
N LEU A 9 -8.80 24.29 -33.39
CA LEU A 9 -8.86 24.61 -31.95
C LEU A 9 -9.06 23.40 -31.04
N GLN A 10 -9.35 22.24 -31.60
CA GLN A 10 -9.45 20.98 -30.82
C GLN A 10 -8.10 20.45 -30.32
N LEU A 11 -6.98 20.98 -30.85
CA LEU A 11 -5.64 20.64 -30.36
C LEU A 11 -5.38 21.12 -28.92
N PHE A 12 -6.18 22.03 -28.40
CA PHE A 12 -6.01 22.58 -27.05
C PHE A 12 -6.93 21.94 -26.00
N ALA A 13 -7.85 21.07 -26.41
CA ALA A 13 -8.89 20.56 -25.49
C ALA A 13 -8.58 19.22 -24.80
N THR A 14 -7.57 18.46 -25.23
CA THR A 14 -7.36 17.08 -24.76
C THR A 14 -5.90 16.65 -24.63
N HIS A 15 -4.92 17.53 -24.77
CA HIS A 15 -3.53 17.13 -24.60
C HIS A 15 -2.93 17.70 -23.32
N VAL A 16 -2.87 16.85 -22.34
CA VAL A 16 -1.90 16.93 -21.26
C VAL A 16 -0.51 16.78 -21.90
N ASN A 17 0.42 17.66 -21.58
CA ASN A 17 1.77 17.66 -22.11
C ASN A 17 2.40 16.28 -22.08
N VAL A 18 2.65 15.75 -23.26
CA VAL A 18 3.33 14.48 -23.46
C VAL A 18 4.78 14.76 -23.76
N THR A 19 5.68 14.44 -22.88
CA THR A 19 7.10 14.64 -23.09
C THR A 19 7.75 13.52 -23.89
N THR A 20 7.09 12.41 -24.15
CA THR A 20 7.64 11.35 -25.02
C THR A 20 6.60 10.33 -25.41
N ASP A 21 6.50 10.11 -26.62
CA ASP A 21 5.99 9.01 -27.42
C ASP A 21 4.79 9.38 -28.28
N ALA A 22 5.05 9.41 -29.58
CA ALA A 22 4.09 9.79 -30.62
C ALA A 22 2.94 8.75 -30.80
N THR A 23 2.92 7.67 -30.04
CA THR A 23 1.98 6.56 -30.27
C THR A 23 1.02 6.30 -29.13
N SER A 24 1.25 6.83 -27.93
CA SER A 24 0.44 6.47 -26.76
C SER A 24 0.34 7.58 -25.74
N GLY A 25 -0.26 8.71 -26.07
CA GLY A 25 -0.47 9.87 -25.22
C GLY A 25 -0.19 9.70 -23.73
N ASN A 26 0.59 10.60 -23.15
CA ASN A 26 0.87 10.73 -21.71
C ASN A 26 1.87 9.74 -21.09
N ASN A 27 3.06 9.61 -21.64
CA ASN A 27 4.13 8.97 -20.88
C ASN A 27 5.22 9.99 -20.55
N LEU A 28 5.32 10.35 -19.27
CA LEU A 28 6.57 10.91 -18.73
C LEU A 28 7.72 9.96 -19.11
N SER A 29 8.90 10.49 -19.41
CA SER A 29 10.07 9.65 -19.70
C SER A 29 10.26 8.67 -18.56
N ALA A 30 10.72 7.45 -18.85
CA ALA A 30 10.93 6.42 -17.84
C ALA A 30 11.83 6.92 -16.69
N GLU A 31 12.78 7.80 -17.00
CA GLU A 31 13.69 8.42 -16.03
C GLU A 31 12.98 9.37 -15.07
N MET A 32 12.10 10.24 -15.61
CA MET A 32 11.30 11.14 -14.76
C MET A 32 10.34 10.38 -13.87
N LYS A 33 9.68 9.36 -14.41
CA LYS A 33 8.81 8.48 -13.64
C LYS A 33 9.58 7.81 -12.50
N THR A 34 10.75 7.26 -12.79
CA THR A 34 11.61 6.63 -11.77
C THR A 34 12.02 7.62 -10.69
N PHE A 35 12.34 8.86 -11.05
CA PHE A 35 12.68 9.91 -10.09
C PHE A 35 11.52 10.24 -9.14
N TYR A 36 10.32 10.42 -9.66
CA TYR A 36 9.14 10.67 -8.83
C TYR A 36 8.78 9.46 -7.96
N ASP A 37 8.86 8.26 -8.51
CA ASP A 37 8.61 7.02 -7.76
C ASP A 37 9.61 6.87 -6.59
N MET A 38 10.90 7.13 -6.80
CA MET A 38 11.90 7.09 -5.74
C MET A 38 11.64 8.14 -4.66
N THR A 39 11.35 9.38 -5.05
CA THR A 39 11.03 10.47 -4.11
C THR A 39 9.79 10.14 -3.27
N LEU A 40 8.76 9.57 -3.88
CA LEU A 40 7.55 9.16 -3.19
C LEU A 40 7.82 8.05 -2.18
N ILE A 41 8.61 7.05 -2.57
CA ILE A 41 8.97 5.91 -1.70
C ILE A 41 9.81 6.38 -0.51
N ASP A 42 10.80 7.24 -0.73
CA ASP A 42 11.68 7.76 0.33
C ASP A 42 10.87 8.54 1.38
N GLU A 43 9.96 9.41 0.94
CA GLU A 43 9.10 10.17 1.84
C GLU A 43 8.07 9.28 2.57
N ALA A 44 7.57 8.22 1.92
CA ALA A 44 6.66 7.27 2.54
C ALA A 44 7.37 6.42 3.60
N GLN A 45 8.59 5.95 3.36
CA GLN A 45 9.36 5.14 4.30
C GLN A 45 9.62 5.87 5.61
N ALA A 46 9.87 7.17 5.56
CA ALA A 46 10.11 7.98 6.76
C ALA A 46 8.91 7.99 7.74
N GLN A 47 7.71 7.69 7.27
CA GLN A 47 6.48 7.68 8.08
C GLN A 47 6.13 6.29 8.62
N LEU A 48 6.75 5.22 8.11
CA LEU A 48 6.42 3.84 8.48
C LEU A 48 7.17 3.41 9.75
N VAL A 49 6.46 3.35 10.87
CA VAL A 49 7.01 2.93 12.18
C VAL A 49 6.45 1.57 12.61
N HIS A 50 5.15 1.36 12.49
CA HIS A 50 4.47 0.18 13.02
C HIS A 50 4.56 -1.06 12.12
N ASP A 51 4.92 -0.88 10.84
CA ASP A 51 5.04 -1.95 9.84
C ASP A 51 6.13 -3.00 10.20
N GLN A 52 7.16 -2.61 10.93
CA GLN A 52 8.27 -3.49 11.34
C GLN A 52 7.85 -4.60 12.30
N PHE A 53 6.73 -4.46 13.01
CA PHE A 53 6.26 -5.44 14.00
C PHE A 53 5.37 -6.54 13.41
N GLY A 54 4.98 -6.41 12.15
CA GLY A 54 4.11 -7.36 11.45
C GLY A 54 4.88 -8.42 10.65
N GLN A 55 4.32 -9.61 10.54
CA GLN A 55 4.84 -10.62 9.62
C GLN A 55 4.38 -10.29 8.19
N LYS A 56 5.33 -9.96 7.32
CA LYS A 56 5.04 -9.66 5.91
C LYS A 56 4.88 -10.95 5.11
N ARG A 57 3.79 -11.08 4.37
CA ARG A 57 3.55 -12.17 3.43
C ARG A 57 3.10 -11.61 2.09
N PRO A 58 3.82 -11.90 1.00
CA PRO A 58 3.38 -11.49 -0.33
C PRO A 58 2.15 -12.31 -0.74
N ILE A 59 1.24 -11.64 -1.45
CA ILE A 59 0.10 -12.31 -2.08
C ILE A 59 0.58 -12.91 -3.40
N PRO A 60 0.32 -14.22 -3.66
CA PRO A 60 0.65 -14.80 -4.95
C PRO A 60 -0.17 -14.13 -6.06
N ALA A 61 0.45 -13.90 -7.20
CA ALA A 61 -0.23 -13.39 -8.38
C ALA A 61 -1.43 -14.31 -8.71
N ASN A 62 -2.59 -13.71 -9.00
CA ASN A 62 -3.86 -14.41 -9.26
C ASN A 62 -4.45 -15.20 -8.06
N GLY A 63 -3.96 -14.99 -6.84
CA GLY A 63 -4.41 -15.71 -5.63
C GLY A 63 -5.66 -15.16 -4.95
N GLY A 64 -6.34 -14.17 -5.55
CA GLY A 64 -7.52 -13.54 -4.94
C GLY A 64 -7.16 -12.46 -3.92
N LYS A 65 -8.19 -11.93 -3.24
CA LYS A 65 -8.06 -10.83 -2.26
C LYS A 65 -7.96 -11.31 -0.81
N THR A 66 -8.14 -12.61 -0.56
CA THR A 66 -8.17 -13.19 0.79
C THR A 66 -7.08 -14.22 0.96
N ILE A 67 -6.40 -14.13 2.10
CA ILE A 67 -5.40 -15.10 2.53
C ILE A 67 -5.89 -15.72 3.82
N GLU A 68 -5.80 -17.04 3.92
CA GLU A 68 -6.13 -17.79 5.12
C GLU A 68 -4.86 -18.27 5.83
N PHE A 69 -4.80 -17.99 7.13
CA PHE A 69 -3.74 -18.47 8.01
C PHE A 69 -4.31 -19.51 8.97
N ARG A 70 -3.57 -20.59 9.18
CA ARG A 70 -3.92 -21.58 10.20
C ARG A 70 -3.26 -21.23 11.53
N LYS A 71 -4.05 -21.16 12.57
CA LYS A 71 -3.58 -20.97 13.95
C LYS A 71 -3.86 -22.23 14.73
N PHE A 72 -2.82 -22.78 15.34
CA PHE A 72 -2.94 -23.88 16.28
C PHE A 72 -3.12 -23.30 17.69
N SER A 73 -4.11 -23.81 18.43
CA SER A 73 -4.30 -23.45 19.82
C SER A 73 -3.22 -24.11 20.68
N SER A 74 -2.72 -23.39 21.70
CA SER A 74 -1.77 -23.97 22.63
C SER A 74 -2.44 -25.04 23.46
N LEU A 75 -1.75 -26.16 23.69
CA LEU A 75 -2.22 -27.22 24.56
C LEU A 75 -2.16 -26.75 26.02
N ALA A 76 -3.14 -27.17 26.81
CA ALA A 76 -3.12 -26.93 28.25
C ALA A 76 -1.92 -27.65 28.91
N LYS A 77 -1.34 -26.99 29.90
CA LYS A 77 -0.21 -27.56 30.66
C LYS A 77 -0.60 -28.92 31.25
N ALA A 78 0.29 -29.92 31.10
CA ALA A 78 0.11 -31.24 31.74
C ALA A 78 0.66 -31.19 33.18
N LEU A 79 -0.21 -30.84 34.12
CA LEU A 79 0.18 -30.67 35.51
C LEU A 79 -0.06 -31.96 36.37
N THR A 80 -0.72 -32.96 35.81
CA THR A 80 -1.03 -34.20 36.49
C THR A 80 0.12 -35.22 36.29
N PRO A 81 0.72 -35.75 37.37
CA PRO A 81 1.72 -36.81 37.24
C PRO A 81 1.13 -38.05 36.58
N LEU A 82 1.94 -38.72 35.78
CA LEU A 82 1.54 -39.99 35.17
C LEU A 82 1.56 -41.11 36.17
N THR A 83 0.59 -42.00 36.10
CA THR A 83 0.54 -43.22 36.90
C THR A 83 1.24 -44.35 36.13
N GLU A 84 2.13 -45.09 36.81
CA GLU A 84 2.85 -46.20 36.22
C GLU A 84 1.89 -47.28 35.69
N GLY A 85 2.12 -47.71 34.44
CA GLY A 85 1.28 -48.75 33.80
C GLY A 85 -0.04 -48.26 33.19
N VAL A 86 -0.37 -46.94 33.28
CA VAL A 86 -1.59 -46.37 32.71
C VAL A 86 -1.22 -45.43 31.58
N THR A 87 -1.72 -45.69 30.38
CA THR A 87 -1.54 -44.79 29.23
C THR A 87 -2.52 -43.63 29.37
N PRO A 88 -2.06 -42.36 29.40
CA PRO A 88 -2.94 -41.20 29.45
C PRO A 88 -3.72 -41.00 28.14
N ASP A 89 -4.88 -40.38 28.27
CA ASP A 89 -5.69 -40.00 27.10
C ASP A 89 -4.95 -38.99 26.22
N GLY A 90 -4.97 -39.22 24.91
CA GLY A 90 -4.39 -38.31 23.92
C GLY A 90 -5.17 -36.99 23.85
N LYS A 91 -4.46 -35.89 23.62
CA LYS A 91 -5.08 -34.58 23.36
C LYS A 91 -5.21 -34.34 21.88
N THR A 92 -6.32 -33.72 21.47
CA THR A 92 -6.55 -33.29 20.08
C THR A 92 -5.95 -31.92 19.84
N LEU A 93 -5.49 -31.67 18.59
CA LEU A 93 -5.02 -30.38 18.16
C LEU A 93 -6.20 -29.57 17.59
N ASP A 94 -6.48 -28.44 18.22
CA ASP A 94 -7.48 -27.50 17.71
C ASP A 94 -6.82 -26.54 16.71
N VAL A 95 -7.42 -26.47 15.51
CA VAL A 95 -6.98 -25.62 14.42
C VAL A 95 -8.07 -24.60 14.12
N SER A 96 -7.72 -23.33 14.19
CA SER A 96 -8.59 -22.23 13.73
C SER A 96 -7.99 -21.56 12.51
N THR A 97 -8.86 -21.07 11.62
CA THR A 97 -8.45 -20.28 10.45
C THR A 97 -8.65 -18.80 10.72
N ILE A 98 -7.66 -18.00 10.36
CA ILE A 98 -7.73 -16.55 10.38
C ILE A 98 -7.68 -16.07 8.94
N THR A 99 -8.72 -15.38 8.47
CA THR A 99 -8.78 -14.81 7.13
C THR A 99 -8.36 -13.35 7.17
N ALA A 100 -7.44 -12.98 6.28
CA ALA A 100 -7.06 -11.60 6.03
C ALA A 100 -7.48 -11.19 4.63
N THR A 101 -8.20 -10.07 4.53
CA THR A 101 -8.63 -9.49 3.25
C THR A 101 -7.81 -8.25 2.95
N VAL A 102 -7.30 -8.17 1.73
CA VAL A 102 -6.51 -7.04 1.27
C VAL A 102 -7.41 -5.93 0.74
N SER A 103 -7.16 -4.72 1.20
CA SER A 103 -7.78 -3.49 0.72
C SER A 103 -6.74 -2.62 0.04
N GLN A 104 -7.16 -1.87 -0.97
CA GLN A 104 -6.32 -0.93 -1.68
C GLN A 104 -6.64 0.48 -1.19
N TYR A 105 -5.60 1.24 -0.87
CA TYR A 105 -5.68 2.65 -0.52
C TYR A 105 -4.93 3.47 -1.57
N GLY A 106 -5.44 4.64 -1.91
CA GLY A 106 -4.80 5.53 -2.85
C GLY A 106 -5.49 6.88 -2.89
N ASP A 107 -4.73 7.89 -3.28
CA ASP A 107 -5.20 9.25 -3.50
C ASP A 107 -4.48 9.86 -4.70
N PHE A 108 -4.98 10.97 -5.24
CA PHE A 108 -4.37 11.65 -6.37
C PHE A 108 -4.58 13.17 -6.29
N ILE A 109 -3.64 13.91 -6.86
CA ILE A 109 -3.71 15.37 -6.99
C ILE A 109 -3.80 15.70 -8.47
N THR A 110 -4.76 16.56 -8.84
CA THR A 110 -4.89 17.10 -10.20
C THR A 110 -4.31 18.51 -10.25
N GLN A 111 -3.48 18.77 -11.25
CA GLN A 111 -2.93 20.08 -11.51
C GLN A 111 -3.33 20.54 -12.91
N SER A 112 -3.50 21.86 -13.11
CA SER A 112 -3.77 22.43 -14.42
C SER A 112 -2.48 22.88 -15.07
N ASP A 113 -2.43 22.85 -16.40
CA ASP A 113 -1.28 23.30 -17.21
C ASP A 113 -0.91 24.75 -16.92
N MET A 114 -1.90 25.59 -16.65
CA MET A 114 -1.67 27.00 -16.31
C MET A 114 -0.96 27.17 -14.98
N LEU A 115 -1.24 26.29 -14.00
CA LEU A 115 -0.54 26.32 -12.73
C LEU A 115 0.92 25.89 -12.89
N GLU A 116 1.20 24.90 -13.71
CA GLU A 116 2.56 24.44 -13.98
C GLU A 116 3.40 25.52 -14.67
N LEU A 117 2.80 26.26 -15.62
CA LEU A 117 3.45 27.36 -16.35
C LEU A 117 3.65 28.62 -15.52
N THR A 118 2.79 28.91 -14.56
CA THR A 118 2.79 30.16 -13.80
C THR A 118 3.36 30.04 -12.39
N ALA A 119 3.46 28.86 -11.86
CA ALA A 119 4.01 28.63 -10.54
C ALA A 119 5.53 28.90 -10.51
N LEU A 120 5.97 29.63 -9.49
CA LEU A 120 7.40 29.87 -9.26
C LEU A 120 8.11 28.59 -8.78
N ASP A 121 7.40 27.71 -8.09
CA ASP A 121 7.93 26.50 -7.50
C ASP A 121 7.57 25.27 -8.32
N ASN A 122 8.36 24.21 -8.21
CA ASN A 122 8.06 22.93 -8.85
C ASN A 122 6.94 22.22 -8.09
N THR A 123 5.69 22.57 -8.43
CA THR A 123 4.47 22.07 -7.76
C THR A 123 4.31 20.57 -7.88
N ILE A 124 4.78 19.94 -8.97
CA ILE A 124 4.74 18.49 -9.16
C ILE A 124 5.62 17.77 -8.15
N LEU A 125 6.82 18.27 -7.91
CA LEU A 125 7.75 17.69 -6.95
C LEU A 125 7.21 17.80 -5.52
N GLU A 126 6.66 18.96 -5.15
CA GLU A 126 6.07 19.14 -3.83
C GLU A 126 4.80 18.27 -3.63
N ALA A 127 3.96 18.17 -4.66
CA ALA A 127 2.80 17.27 -4.66
C ALA A 127 3.22 15.81 -4.45
N THR A 128 4.30 15.36 -5.12
CA THR A 128 4.84 14.01 -4.97
C THR A 128 5.31 13.73 -3.55
N LYS A 129 6.01 14.67 -2.93
CA LYS A 129 6.44 14.56 -1.52
C LYS A 129 5.25 14.48 -0.56
N LEU A 130 4.24 15.33 -0.76
CA LEU A 130 3.03 15.35 0.07
C LEU A 130 2.25 14.04 -0.06
N LEU A 131 2.09 13.53 -1.27
CA LEU A 131 1.45 12.23 -1.52
C LEU A 131 2.25 11.08 -0.89
N GLY A 132 3.58 11.11 -0.95
CA GLY A 132 4.44 10.13 -0.30
C GLY A 132 4.24 10.10 1.22
N ARG A 133 4.27 11.26 1.87
CA ARG A 133 4.01 11.39 3.31
C ARG A 133 2.60 10.92 3.69
N GLN A 134 1.59 11.31 2.91
CA GLN A 134 0.22 10.87 3.11
C GLN A 134 0.08 9.35 3.00
N ALA A 135 0.68 8.74 1.97
CA ALA A 135 0.66 7.30 1.76
C ALA A 135 1.31 6.55 2.95
N GLY A 136 2.49 6.98 3.38
CA GLY A 136 3.17 6.42 4.54
C GLY A 136 2.36 6.56 5.83
N ALA A 137 1.84 7.75 6.11
CA ALA A 137 1.02 8.01 7.30
C ALA A 137 -0.29 7.21 7.29
N THR A 138 -0.91 7.02 6.12
CA THR A 138 -2.12 6.21 5.97
C THR A 138 -1.85 4.75 6.30
N LEU A 139 -0.81 4.16 5.71
CA LEU A 139 -0.41 2.78 5.97
C LEU A 139 -0.06 2.56 7.44
N ASP A 140 0.75 3.46 8.01
CA ASP A 140 1.13 3.40 9.43
C ASP A 140 -0.09 3.48 10.36
N THR A 141 -1.04 4.37 10.05
CA THR A 141 -2.29 4.51 10.81
C THR A 141 -3.14 3.25 10.73
N VAL A 142 -3.27 2.64 9.55
CA VAL A 142 -4.03 1.39 9.37
C VAL A 142 -3.41 0.27 10.20
N VAL A 143 -2.10 0.09 10.12
CA VAL A 143 -1.37 -0.94 10.89
C VAL A 143 -1.50 -0.68 12.39
N ARG A 144 -1.31 0.55 12.85
CA ARG A 144 -1.47 0.95 14.25
C ARG A 144 -2.87 0.64 14.76
N ASN A 145 -3.91 0.97 14.02
CA ASN A 145 -5.30 0.71 14.43
C ASN A 145 -5.57 -0.79 14.58
N VAL A 146 -5.02 -1.63 13.69
CA VAL A 146 -5.12 -3.09 13.80
C VAL A 146 -4.39 -3.59 15.03
N LEU A 147 -3.19 -3.08 15.33
CA LEU A 147 -2.43 -3.46 16.52
C LEU A 147 -3.16 -3.07 17.81
N GLN A 148 -3.77 -1.88 17.85
CA GLN A 148 -4.53 -1.41 19.02
C GLN A 148 -5.84 -2.17 19.22
N ALA A 149 -6.47 -2.64 18.15
CA ALA A 149 -7.70 -3.46 18.24
C ALA A 149 -7.44 -4.92 18.64
N GLY A 150 -6.19 -5.33 18.72
CA GLY A 150 -5.80 -6.71 19.09
C GLY A 150 -6.18 -7.05 20.52
N THR A 151 -6.71 -8.27 20.71
CA THR A 151 -7.08 -8.80 22.06
C THR A 151 -5.95 -9.56 22.74
N ASN A 152 -4.86 -9.85 22.03
CA ASN A 152 -3.70 -10.56 22.57
C ASN A 152 -2.74 -9.58 23.25
N VAL A 153 -3.14 -9.05 24.39
CA VAL A 153 -2.37 -8.04 25.14
C VAL A 153 -1.93 -8.64 26.46
N THR A 154 -0.66 -8.50 26.80
CA THR A 154 -0.10 -8.83 28.10
C THR A 154 0.07 -7.53 28.88
N TYR A 155 -0.67 -7.38 29.96
CA TYR A 155 -0.50 -6.26 30.89
C TYR A 155 0.59 -6.58 31.90
N CYS A 156 1.43 -5.60 32.20
CA CYS A 156 2.33 -5.70 33.35
C CYS A 156 1.49 -5.74 34.65
N PRO A 157 1.88 -6.59 35.60
CA PRO A 157 1.23 -6.64 36.91
C PRO A 157 1.46 -5.35 37.71
#